data_27fb29cc1aef04ebddbc864586929a39
#
_entry.id   27fb29cc1aef04ebddbc864586929a39
#
_cell.length_a   1.000
_cell.length_b   1.000
_cell.length_c   1.000
_cell.angle_alpha   90.00
_cell.angle_beta   90.00
_cell.angle_gamma   90.00
#
_symmetry.space_group_name_H-M   'P 1'
#
loop_
_entity.id
_entity.type
_entity.pdbx_description
1 polymer ?
#
loop_
_entity_poly.entity_id
_entity_poly.type
_entity_poly.pdbx_seq_one_letter_code
_entity_poly.pdbx_strand_id
1 'polypeptide(L)'
;LNEFNRVLKKRGLLLIRSAAYKWLYSYHDIKVQNRRRYTLNSLNNLIKSNNFISLKKTYANTILFPLLAFKRFVSNIFNIERINSDALPVNRILNFILYIPFIIESLILRYANLPFGSSVIILARKK
;
A
#
# COMPACT_ATOMS: atom_id res chain seq x y z
N LEU A 1 10.07 10.15 9.24
CA LEU A 1 9.46 11.37 8.69
C LEU A 1 10.29 12.62 9.03
N ASN A 2 10.88 12.70 10.22
CA ASN A 2 11.74 13.83 10.61
C ASN A 2 12.87 14.05 9.59
N GLU A 3 13.50 12.98 9.12
CA GLU A 3 14.57 13.07 8.12
C GLU A 3 14.06 13.60 6.77
N PHE A 4 12.88 13.17 6.31
CA PHE A 4 12.25 13.75 5.13
C PHE A 4 11.94 15.23 5.31
N ASN A 5 11.50 15.62 6.51
CA ASN A 5 11.29 17.04 6.82
C ASN A 5 12.60 17.82 6.79
N ARG A 6 13.72 17.25 7.27
CA ARG A 6 15.02 17.90 7.25
C ARG A 6 15.54 18.15 5.83
N VAL A 7 15.45 17.14 4.94
CA VAL A 7 16.06 17.20 3.60
C VAL A 7 15.19 17.90 2.55
N LEU A 8 13.87 17.91 2.71
CA LEU A 8 12.97 18.55 1.77
C LEU A 8 13.01 20.07 1.89
N LYS A 9 13.05 20.77 0.77
CA LYS A 9 12.86 22.22 0.69
C LYS A 9 11.45 22.61 1.17
N LYS A 10 11.25 23.86 1.59
CA LYS A 10 9.91 24.41 1.84
C LYS A 10 9.02 24.18 0.62
N ARG A 11 7.77 23.78 0.82
CA ARG A 11 6.81 23.39 -0.22
C ARG A 11 7.20 22.15 -1.04
N GLY A 12 8.29 21.45 -0.71
CA GLY A 12 8.69 20.20 -1.35
C GLY A 12 7.61 19.11 -1.21
N LEU A 13 7.48 18.28 -2.23
CA LEU A 13 6.50 17.20 -2.28
C LEU A 13 7.10 15.91 -1.73
N LEU A 14 6.28 15.17 -0.98
CA LEU A 14 6.59 13.86 -0.43
C LEU A 14 5.50 12.87 -0.83
N LEU A 15 5.86 11.85 -1.58
CA LEU A 15 4.97 10.73 -1.87
C LEU A 15 5.32 9.56 -0.96
N ILE A 16 4.35 9.12 -0.17
CA ILE A 16 4.49 7.94 0.71
C ILE A 16 3.54 6.87 0.23
N ARG A 17 4.08 5.67 0.02
CA ARG A 17 3.29 4.44 -0.15
C ARG A 17 3.65 3.48 0.96
N SER A 18 2.64 2.89 1.58
CA SER A 18 2.79 1.89 2.65
C SER A 18 1.79 0.77 2.49
N ALA A 19 2.09 -0.40 3.05
CA ALA A 19 1.15 -1.50 3.13
C ALA A 19 -0.04 -1.13 4.02
N ALA A 20 -1.26 -1.49 3.58
CA ALA A 20 -2.49 -1.22 4.30
C ALA A 20 -2.84 -2.35 5.29
N TYR A 21 -3.63 -2.00 6.31
CA TYR A 21 -4.30 -2.86 7.28
C TYR A 21 -3.41 -3.86 8.02
N LYS A 22 -3.36 -3.75 9.34
CA LYS A 22 -2.60 -4.64 10.23
C LYS A 22 -3.02 -6.11 10.11
N TRP A 23 -4.31 -6.39 9.90
CA TRP A 23 -4.84 -7.74 9.78
C TRP A 23 -4.37 -8.50 8.52
N LEU A 24 -3.85 -7.76 7.50
CA LEU A 24 -3.20 -8.36 6.32
C LEU A 24 -1.73 -8.74 6.57
N TYR A 25 -1.20 -8.51 7.78
CA TYR A 25 0.18 -8.84 8.10
C TYR A 25 0.44 -10.34 7.95
N SER A 26 1.55 -10.70 7.34
CA SER A 26 1.87 -12.09 7.01
C SER A 26 3.37 -12.36 7.03
N TYR A 27 3.73 -13.62 6.80
CA TYR A 27 5.12 -14.03 6.66
C TYR A 27 5.87 -13.28 5.54
N HIS A 28 5.17 -12.89 4.48
CA HIS A 28 5.74 -12.06 3.42
C HIS A 28 6.25 -10.71 3.96
N ASP A 29 5.52 -10.08 4.87
CA ASP A 29 5.95 -8.81 5.49
C ASP A 29 7.26 -8.97 6.26
N ILE A 30 7.44 -10.10 6.93
CA ILE A 30 8.69 -10.42 7.66
C ILE A 30 9.85 -10.53 6.66
N LYS A 31 9.65 -11.26 5.55
CA LYS A 31 10.68 -11.43 4.51
C LYS A 31 11.10 -10.12 3.86
N VAL A 32 10.16 -9.24 3.57
CA VAL A 32 10.44 -7.90 2.98
C VAL A 32 10.75 -6.84 4.03
N GLN A 33 10.93 -7.24 5.30
CA GLN A 33 11.23 -6.34 6.43
C GLN A 33 10.19 -5.22 6.63
N ASN A 34 8.95 -5.47 6.23
CA ASN A 34 7.86 -4.53 6.43
C ASN A 34 7.39 -4.58 7.88
N ARG A 35 7.88 -3.65 8.69
CA ARG A 35 7.63 -3.63 10.14
C ARG A 35 6.25 -3.12 10.52
N ARG A 36 5.60 -2.31 9.68
CA ARG A 36 4.35 -1.61 10.04
C ARG A 36 3.43 -1.49 8.84
N ARG A 37 2.15 -1.69 9.08
CA ARG A 37 1.05 -1.42 8.15
C ARG A 37 0.19 -0.30 8.70
N TYR A 38 -0.34 0.52 7.81
CA TYR A 38 -1.09 1.71 8.17
C TYR A 38 -2.50 1.69 7.57
N THR A 39 -3.43 2.38 8.23
CA THR A 39 -4.67 2.84 7.60
C THR A 39 -4.45 4.25 7.05
N LEU A 40 -5.34 4.68 6.16
CA LEU A 40 -5.28 6.04 5.60
C LEU A 40 -5.25 7.12 6.70
N ASN A 41 -6.10 6.94 7.72
CA ASN A 41 -6.19 7.88 8.85
C ASN A 41 -4.93 7.87 9.71
N SER A 42 -4.40 6.69 10.06
CA SER A 42 -3.20 6.60 10.89
C SER A 42 -1.97 7.19 10.20
N LEU A 43 -1.80 6.93 8.89
CA LEU A 43 -0.71 7.50 8.11
C LEU A 43 -0.87 9.03 7.94
N ASN A 44 -2.10 9.49 7.68
CA ASN A 44 -2.40 10.91 7.55
C ASN A 44 -2.10 11.69 8.86
N ASN A 45 -2.47 11.13 10.01
CA ASN A 45 -2.16 11.76 11.30
C ASN A 45 -0.64 11.83 11.53
N LEU A 46 0.07 10.76 11.20
CA LEU A 46 1.53 10.72 11.29
C LEU A 46 2.21 11.75 10.37
N ILE A 47 1.67 12.00 9.17
CA ILE A 47 2.17 13.01 8.24
C ILE A 47 1.92 14.42 8.78
N LYS A 48 0.71 14.67 9.30
CA LYS A 48 0.35 15.97 9.87
C LYS A 48 1.19 16.33 11.09
N SER A 49 1.48 15.37 11.99
CA SER A 49 2.31 15.59 13.17
C SER A 49 3.78 15.90 12.84
N ASN A 50 4.22 15.64 11.60
CA ASN A 50 5.58 15.92 11.14
C ASN A 50 5.67 17.14 10.20
N ASN A 51 4.77 18.12 10.35
CA ASN A 51 4.76 19.37 9.58
C ASN A 51 4.54 19.24 8.07
N PHE A 52 3.76 18.24 7.66
CA PHE A 52 3.33 18.09 6.27
C PHE A 52 1.81 18.35 6.12
N ILE A 53 1.42 18.80 4.95
CA ILE A 53 0.00 18.95 4.54
C ILE A 53 -0.29 17.86 3.52
N SER A 54 -1.30 17.03 3.78
CA SER A 54 -1.74 16.02 2.83
C SER A 54 -2.52 16.66 1.68
N LEU A 55 -2.03 16.52 0.46
CA LEU A 55 -2.66 17.02 -0.76
C LEU A 55 -3.62 15.98 -1.36
N LYS A 56 -3.19 14.72 -1.41
CA LYS A 56 -4.01 13.61 -1.90
C LYS A 56 -3.83 12.41 -0.99
N LYS A 57 -4.94 11.71 -0.71
CA LYS A 57 -4.99 10.54 0.15
C LYS A 57 -5.83 9.47 -0.53
N THR A 58 -5.28 8.29 -0.78
CA THR A 58 -6.00 7.22 -1.46
C THR A 58 -5.46 5.86 -1.04
N TYR A 59 -6.29 4.84 -1.20
CA TYR A 59 -5.81 3.47 -1.26
C TYR A 59 -5.37 3.12 -2.68
N ALA A 60 -4.66 2.01 -2.81
CA ALA A 60 -4.26 1.42 -4.09
C ALA A 60 -4.27 -0.09 -4.00
N ASN A 61 -4.22 -0.74 -5.16
CA ASN A 61 -4.43 -2.17 -5.35
C ASN A 61 -5.83 -2.60 -4.87
N THR A 62 -6.85 -1.81 -5.20
CA THR A 62 -8.24 -2.02 -4.81
C THR A 62 -8.86 -3.18 -5.58
N ILE A 63 -8.62 -3.28 -6.90
CA ILE A 63 -9.26 -4.29 -7.75
C ILE A 63 -8.83 -5.70 -7.35
N LEU A 64 -7.55 -5.90 -7.05
CA LEU A 64 -7.02 -7.20 -6.62
C LEU A 64 -7.14 -7.43 -5.09
N PHE A 65 -7.58 -6.42 -4.35
CA PHE A 65 -7.68 -6.49 -2.89
C PHE A 65 -8.61 -7.61 -2.39
N PRO A 66 -9.83 -7.83 -2.94
CA PRO A 66 -10.70 -8.92 -2.48
C PRO A 66 -10.05 -10.29 -2.61
N LEU A 67 -9.37 -10.54 -3.75
CA LEU A 67 -8.65 -11.79 -3.98
C LEU A 67 -7.51 -11.99 -2.97
N LEU A 68 -6.74 -10.94 -2.72
CA LEU A 68 -5.64 -10.96 -1.75
C LEU A 68 -6.17 -11.14 -0.32
N ALA A 69 -7.24 -10.45 0.05
CA ALA A 69 -7.88 -10.56 1.35
C ALA A 69 -8.41 -11.98 1.59
N PHE A 70 -9.07 -12.56 0.59
CA PHE A 70 -9.57 -13.95 0.66
C PHE A 70 -8.41 -14.94 0.82
N LYS A 71 -7.36 -14.83 -0.01
CA LYS A 71 -6.15 -15.66 0.12
C LYS A 71 -5.56 -15.58 1.53
N ARG A 72 -5.43 -14.37 2.08
CA ARG A 72 -4.89 -14.16 3.44
C ARG A 72 -5.78 -14.73 4.52
N PHE A 73 -7.10 -14.58 4.38
CA PHE A 73 -8.06 -15.13 5.33
C PHE A 73 -7.96 -16.67 5.39
N VAL A 74 -7.97 -17.33 4.23
CA VAL A 74 -7.82 -18.78 4.14
C VAL A 74 -6.47 -19.25 4.69
N SER A 75 -5.40 -18.57 4.33
CA SER A 75 -4.04 -18.89 4.76
C SER A 75 -3.87 -18.78 6.29
N ASN A 76 -4.45 -17.75 6.90
CA ASN A 76 -4.41 -17.58 8.36
C ASN A 76 -5.22 -18.65 9.11
N ILE A 77 -6.35 -19.11 8.56
CA ILE A 77 -7.15 -20.17 9.16
C ILE A 77 -6.40 -21.52 9.11
N PHE A 78 -5.79 -21.84 7.97
CA PHE A 78 -5.17 -23.14 7.75
C PHE A 78 -3.66 -23.18 8.04
N ASN A 79 -3.04 -22.09 8.50
CA ASN A 79 -1.59 -21.99 8.78
C ASN A 79 -0.69 -22.39 7.60
N ILE A 80 -1.16 -22.24 6.36
CA ILE A 80 -0.49 -22.72 5.14
C ILE A 80 0.69 -21.82 4.72
N GLU A 81 0.78 -20.59 5.21
CA GLU A 81 1.75 -19.57 4.74
C GLU A 81 3.22 -19.81 5.10
N ARG A 82 3.52 -20.80 5.92
CA ARG A 82 4.93 -21.03 6.34
C ARG A 82 5.84 -21.57 5.24
N ILE A 83 5.29 -22.06 4.13
CA ILE A 83 6.03 -22.87 3.15
C ILE A 83 6.22 -22.16 1.80
N ASN A 84 5.32 -21.30 1.34
CA ASN A 84 5.37 -20.71 0.00
C ASN A 84 5.57 -19.20 0.01
N SER A 85 6.62 -18.76 -0.65
CA SER A 85 6.86 -17.35 -0.97
C SER A 85 5.85 -16.88 -2.03
N ASP A 86 5.20 -15.74 -1.80
CA ASP A 86 4.38 -15.05 -2.83
C ASP A 86 5.21 -14.56 -4.05
N ALA A 87 6.53 -14.76 -4.01
CA ALA A 87 7.48 -14.33 -5.04
C ALA A 87 7.80 -15.43 -6.07
N LEU A 88 6.88 -16.37 -6.30
CA LEU A 88 7.06 -17.35 -7.37
C LEU A 88 6.88 -16.67 -8.74
N PRO A 89 7.72 -17.05 -9.74
CA PRO A 89 7.54 -16.53 -11.08
C PRO A 89 6.20 -16.98 -11.65
N VAL A 90 5.41 -16.01 -12.08
CA VAL A 90 4.08 -16.22 -12.62
C VAL A 90 4.17 -16.46 -14.12
N ASN A 91 3.36 -17.38 -14.66
CA ASN A 91 3.26 -17.60 -16.09
C ASN A 91 2.98 -16.26 -16.83
N ARG A 92 3.60 -16.08 -18.00
CA ARG A 92 3.50 -14.85 -18.80
C ARG A 92 2.04 -14.42 -19.06
N ILE A 93 1.15 -15.37 -19.35
CA ILE A 93 -0.28 -15.11 -19.61
C ILE A 93 -0.94 -14.59 -18.32
N LEU A 94 -0.74 -15.26 -17.19
CA LEU A 94 -1.32 -14.85 -15.91
C LEU A 94 -0.77 -13.48 -15.45
N ASN A 95 0.52 -13.22 -15.70
CA ASN A 95 1.11 -11.91 -15.41
C ASN A 95 0.45 -10.79 -16.24
N PHE A 96 0.17 -11.06 -17.52
CA PHE A 96 -0.54 -10.09 -18.38
C PHE A 96 -1.97 -9.84 -17.88
N ILE A 97 -2.71 -10.89 -17.52
CA ILE A 97 -4.08 -10.76 -16.97
C ILE A 97 -4.06 -9.95 -15.67
N LEU A 98 -3.08 -10.19 -14.78
CA LEU A 98 -2.96 -9.45 -13.54
C LEU A 98 -2.51 -8.00 -13.74
N TYR A 99 -1.88 -7.67 -14.87
CA TYR A 99 -1.45 -6.31 -15.19
C TYR A 99 -2.62 -5.39 -15.57
N ILE A 100 -3.67 -5.92 -16.22
CA ILE A 100 -4.84 -5.15 -16.66
C ILE A 100 -5.51 -4.38 -15.51
N PRO A 101 -5.82 -5.00 -14.34
CA PRO A 101 -6.36 -4.30 -13.19
C PRO A 101 -5.50 -3.10 -12.73
N PHE A 102 -4.17 -3.21 -12.79
CA PHE A 102 -3.29 -2.12 -12.40
C PHE A 102 -3.34 -0.93 -13.37
N ILE A 103 -3.49 -1.19 -14.68
CA ILE A 103 -3.68 -0.13 -15.67
C ILE A 103 -4.99 0.60 -15.39
N ILE A 104 -6.10 -0.14 -15.25
CA ILE A 104 -7.42 0.43 -14.99
C ILE A 104 -7.38 1.26 -13.69
N GLU A 105 -6.81 0.71 -12.64
CA GLU A 105 -6.70 1.39 -11.36
C GLU A 105 -5.84 2.67 -11.45
N SER A 106 -4.75 2.65 -12.22
CA SER A 106 -3.89 3.82 -12.40
C SER A 106 -4.63 4.98 -13.07
N LEU A 107 -5.52 4.67 -14.03
CA LEU A 107 -6.38 5.66 -14.68
C LEU A 107 -7.41 6.22 -13.70
N ILE A 108 -8.06 5.36 -12.91
CA ILE A 108 -9.03 5.78 -11.90
C ILE A 108 -8.36 6.68 -10.86
N LEU A 109 -7.17 6.31 -10.38
CA LEU A 109 -6.42 7.07 -9.37
C LEU A 109 -6.05 8.48 -9.83
N ARG A 110 -6.00 8.71 -11.14
CA ARG A 110 -5.76 10.05 -11.68
C ARG A 110 -6.90 11.01 -11.33
N TYR A 111 -8.14 10.53 -11.34
CA TYR A 111 -9.35 11.35 -11.18
C TYR A 111 -10.05 11.15 -9.84
N ALA A 112 -9.95 9.98 -9.23
CA ALA A 112 -10.66 9.62 -8.02
C ALA A 112 -9.73 9.09 -6.92
N ASN A 113 -10.23 9.11 -5.67
CA ASN A 113 -9.60 8.45 -4.54
C ASN A 113 -10.32 7.13 -4.28
N LEU A 114 -9.57 6.08 -4.07
CA LEU A 114 -10.12 4.75 -3.79
C LEU A 114 -10.35 4.57 -2.29
N PRO A 115 -11.50 3.99 -1.88
CA PRO A 115 -11.88 3.90 -0.47
C PRO A 115 -11.20 2.76 0.30
N PHE A 116 -10.68 1.76 -0.39
CA PHE A 116 -9.98 0.60 0.19
C PHE A 116 -8.91 0.06 -0.76
N GLY A 117 -8.01 -0.81 -0.27
CA GLY A 117 -6.95 -1.43 -1.07
C GLY A 117 -5.82 -1.97 -0.21
N SER A 118 -4.93 -2.77 -0.78
CA SER A 118 -3.81 -3.37 -0.04
C SER A 118 -2.66 -2.42 0.26
N SER A 119 -2.66 -1.22 -0.34
CA SER A 119 -1.68 -0.17 -0.11
C SER A 119 -2.36 1.16 0.21
N VAL A 120 -1.70 1.99 1.01
CA VAL A 120 -2.08 3.39 1.27
C VAL A 120 -1.09 4.30 0.56
N ILE A 121 -1.59 5.31 -0.15
CA ILE A 121 -0.77 6.33 -0.80
C ILE A 121 -1.20 7.71 -0.30
N ILE A 122 -0.23 8.51 0.13
CA ILE A 122 -0.43 9.91 0.48
C ILE A 122 0.59 10.76 -0.24
N LEU A 123 0.10 11.75 -0.99
CA LEU A 123 0.91 12.85 -1.48
C LEU A 123 0.80 13.99 -0.48
N ALA A 124 1.93 14.40 0.05
CA ALA A 124 2.02 15.47 1.04
C ALA A 124 2.98 16.57 0.57
N ARG A 125 2.83 17.75 1.14
CA ARG A 125 3.68 18.91 0.91
C ARG A 125 4.22 19.40 2.26
N LYS A 126 5.52 19.67 2.33
CA LYS A 126 6.14 20.32 3.49
C LYS A 126 5.54 21.71 3.68
N LYS A 127 5.20 22.05 4.92
CA LYS A 127 4.78 23.41 5.33
C LYS A 127 5.87 24.44 5.15
#